data_d3e2c596e7915d3f3c153d504ac72622
#
_entry.id   d3e2c596e7915d3f3c153d504ac72622
#
_cell.length_a   1.000
_cell.length_b   1.000
_cell.length_c   1.000
_cell.angle_alpha   90.00
_cell.angle_beta   90.00
_cell.angle_gamma   90.00
#
_symmetry.space_group_name_H-M   'P 1'
#
loop_
_entity.id
_entity.type
_entity.pdbx_description
1 polymer ?
#
loop_
_entity_poly.entity_id
_entity_poly.type
_entity_poly.pdbx_seq_one_letter_code
_entity_poly.pdbx_strand_id
1 'polypeptide(L)'
;NELGVGIKITSGPVLDKPGDLAGLLTNLEERDVLFIDEIHRLSPVVEEYLYSAMEDFKIDIMIESGPNARTVQINLNPFTLVGATTRSGLLTAPMRARFGIQSRLQYYTTELLTTIVQRSAAIIKMPITMEAAIEIAGRSRGTPRIANALLRRVRDFAQIKGNGKIDIEIARYSLKALNVDAHGL
;
A
#
# COMPACT_ATOMS: atom_id res chain seq x y z
N ASN A 1 -13.11 -2.75 3.69
CA ASN A 1 -14.57 -2.73 3.45
C ASN A 1 -15.19 -4.14 3.40
N GLU A 2 -14.49 -5.17 2.89
CA GLU A 2 -15.04 -6.54 2.81
C GLU A 2 -15.10 -7.24 4.17
N LEU A 3 -14.18 -6.95 5.07
CA LEU A 3 -14.17 -7.51 6.43
C LEU A 3 -15.15 -6.82 7.39
N GLY A 4 -15.67 -5.64 7.04
CA GLY A 4 -16.60 -4.89 7.89
C GLY A 4 -16.02 -4.39 9.21
N VAL A 5 -14.69 -4.32 9.33
CA VAL A 5 -13.95 -3.87 10.53
C VAL A 5 -13.16 -2.61 10.26
N GLY A 6 -12.72 -1.94 11.31
CA GLY A 6 -11.87 -0.76 11.22
C GLY A 6 -10.47 -1.09 10.68
N ILE A 7 -9.84 -0.11 10.06
CA ILE A 7 -8.45 -0.20 9.60
C ILE A 7 -7.68 1.02 10.05
N LYS A 8 -6.55 0.81 10.70
CA LYS A 8 -5.55 1.84 10.96
C LYS A 8 -4.38 1.63 10.02
N ILE A 9 -3.95 2.69 9.36
CA ILE A 9 -2.86 2.64 8.36
C ILE A 9 -1.72 3.51 8.86
N THR A 10 -0.54 2.95 8.89
CA THR A 10 0.71 3.65 9.23
C THR A 10 1.86 3.14 8.37
N SER A 11 3.08 3.61 8.64
CA SER A 11 4.28 3.11 7.96
C SER A 11 5.44 2.98 8.95
N GLY A 12 6.40 2.09 8.64
CA GLY A 12 7.58 1.88 9.48
C GLY A 12 8.29 3.18 9.85
N PRO A 13 8.59 4.09 8.90
CA PRO A 13 9.24 5.36 9.20
C PRO A 13 8.49 6.32 10.12
N VAL A 14 7.20 6.17 10.26
CA VAL A 14 6.35 7.02 11.14
C VAL A 14 6.39 6.52 12.58
N LEU A 15 6.62 5.23 12.77
CA LEU A 15 6.73 4.58 14.07
C LEU A 15 8.18 4.67 14.58
N ASP A 16 8.58 5.82 15.03
CA ASP A 16 9.97 6.08 15.48
C ASP A 16 10.20 5.62 16.92
N LYS A 17 9.20 5.74 17.77
CA LYS A 17 9.28 5.44 19.20
C LYS A 17 8.23 4.41 19.63
N PRO A 18 8.51 3.62 20.68
CA PRO A 18 7.53 2.69 21.25
C PRO A 18 6.19 3.33 21.62
N GLY A 19 6.20 4.59 22.07
CA GLY A 19 4.99 5.33 22.39
C GLY A 19 4.07 5.58 21.20
N ASP A 20 4.63 5.75 19.99
CA ASP A 20 3.84 5.93 18.76
C ASP A 20 3.08 4.65 18.43
N LEU A 21 3.76 3.50 18.55
CA LEU A 21 3.14 2.18 18.36
C LEU A 21 2.08 1.91 19.44
N ALA A 22 2.40 2.18 20.70
CA ALA A 22 1.48 2.01 21.81
C ALA A 22 0.19 2.82 21.64
N GLY A 23 0.31 4.08 21.23
CA GLY A 23 -0.84 4.95 20.96
C GLY A 23 -1.73 4.42 19.83
N LEU A 24 -1.16 3.78 18.81
CA LEU A 24 -1.95 3.14 17.76
C LEU A 24 -2.63 1.86 18.25
N LEU A 25 -1.90 0.99 18.94
CA LEU A 25 -2.41 -0.32 19.39
C LEU A 25 -3.52 -0.20 20.41
N THR A 26 -3.41 0.74 21.36
CA THR A 26 -4.43 0.98 22.40
C THR A 26 -5.74 1.56 21.86
N ASN A 27 -5.71 2.15 20.65
CA ASN A 27 -6.87 2.70 19.96
C ASN A 27 -7.49 1.75 18.92
N LEU A 28 -7.05 0.49 18.89
CA LEU A 28 -7.67 -0.55 18.05
C LEU A 28 -8.88 -1.16 18.79
N GLU A 29 -9.95 -1.35 18.04
CA GLU A 29 -11.09 -2.12 18.48
C GLU A 29 -10.90 -3.61 18.18
N GLU A 30 -11.74 -4.46 18.76
CA GLU A 30 -11.67 -5.90 18.52
C GLU A 30 -11.85 -6.22 17.03
N ARG A 31 -10.94 -7.03 16.47
CA ARG A 31 -10.85 -7.42 15.05
C ARG A 31 -10.41 -6.33 14.08
N ASP A 32 -10.04 -5.16 14.55
CA ASP A 32 -9.46 -4.13 13.68
C ASP A 32 -8.20 -4.62 12.97
N VAL A 33 -7.91 -3.99 11.85
CA VAL A 33 -6.70 -4.24 11.07
C VAL A 33 -5.71 -3.11 11.28
N LEU A 34 -4.50 -3.43 11.71
CA LEU A 34 -3.36 -2.53 11.66
C LEU A 34 -2.52 -2.83 10.42
N PHE A 35 -2.46 -1.87 9.49
CA PHE A 35 -1.63 -1.97 8.30
C PHE A 35 -0.37 -1.11 8.46
N ILE A 36 0.81 -1.73 8.34
CA ILE A 36 2.11 -1.06 8.39
C ILE A 36 2.80 -1.17 7.04
N ASP A 37 2.90 -0.06 6.31
CA ASP A 37 3.67 0.01 5.07
C ASP A 37 5.17 0.14 5.38
N GLU A 38 6.02 -0.39 4.48
CA GLU A 38 7.48 -0.43 4.66
C GLU A 38 7.90 -0.94 6.05
N ILE A 39 7.27 -2.01 6.50
CA ILE A 39 7.46 -2.57 7.87
C ILE A 39 8.93 -2.92 8.18
N HIS A 40 9.76 -3.18 7.16
CA HIS A 40 11.20 -3.41 7.32
C HIS A 40 11.99 -2.19 7.82
N ARG A 41 11.35 -1.02 7.90
CA ARG A 41 11.94 0.23 8.40
C ARG A 41 11.59 0.54 9.84
N LEU A 42 10.95 -0.38 10.55
CA LEU A 42 10.77 -0.26 12.00
C LEU A 42 12.13 -0.27 12.69
N SER A 43 12.29 0.53 13.75
CA SER A 43 13.46 0.43 14.61
C SER A 43 13.44 -0.89 15.40
N PRO A 44 14.60 -1.47 15.76
CA PRO A 44 14.63 -2.71 16.52
C PRO A 44 13.83 -2.63 17.82
N VAL A 45 13.83 -1.49 18.49
CA VAL A 45 13.09 -1.27 19.73
C VAL A 45 11.58 -1.35 19.49
N VAL A 46 11.07 -0.67 18.46
CA VAL A 46 9.65 -0.72 18.09
C VAL A 46 9.24 -2.13 17.64
N GLU A 47 10.14 -2.83 16.95
CA GLU A 47 9.92 -4.19 16.49
C GLU A 47 9.71 -5.16 17.68
N GLU A 48 10.50 -5.02 18.76
CA GLU A 48 10.34 -5.82 19.99
C GLU A 48 8.99 -5.60 20.69
N TYR A 49 8.52 -4.35 20.75
CA TYR A 49 7.19 -4.04 21.28
C TYR A 49 6.08 -4.67 20.43
N LEU A 50 6.27 -4.67 19.11
CA LEU A 50 5.31 -5.28 18.18
C LEU A 50 5.24 -6.80 18.35
N TYR A 51 6.35 -7.47 18.70
CA TYR A 51 6.34 -8.91 18.96
C TYR A 51 5.39 -9.29 20.11
N SER A 52 5.49 -8.61 21.26
CA SER A 52 4.62 -8.83 22.41
C SER A 52 3.14 -8.56 22.07
N ALA A 53 2.90 -7.50 21.27
CA ALA A 53 1.56 -7.18 20.80
C ALA A 53 0.98 -8.25 19.88
N MET A 54 1.80 -8.88 19.02
CA MET A 54 1.37 -9.94 18.10
C MET A 54 1.12 -11.28 18.78
N GLU A 55 1.92 -11.62 19.79
CA GLU A 55 1.88 -12.93 20.45
C GLU A 55 0.86 -12.95 21.58
N ASP A 56 0.89 -11.95 22.46
CA ASP A 56 0.17 -11.96 23.73
C ASP A 56 -0.96 -10.90 23.80
N PHE A 57 -1.13 -10.09 22.78
CA PHE A 57 -2.01 -8.91 22.81
C PHE A 57 -1.75 -8.03 24.04
N LYS A 58 -0.48 -7.77 24.31
CA LYS A 58 -0.02 -6.95 25.42
C LYS A 58 1.12 -6.06 24.98
N ILE A 59 1.25 -4.93 25.65
CA ILE A 59 2.37 -4.03 25.45
C ILE A 59 2.84 -3.49 26.81
N ASP A 60 4.12 -3.52 27.04
CA ASP A 60 4.75 -3.00 28.26
C ASP A 60 5.26 -1.58 28.00
N ILE A 61 4.73 -0.60 28.72
CA ILE A 61 5.12 0.80 28.57
C ILE A 61 5.90 1.25 29.79
N MET A 62 7.06 1.85 29.55
CA MET A 62 7.86 2.48 30.60
C MET A 62 7.34 3.90 30.84
N ILE A 63 6.80 4.17 32.03
CA ILE A 63 6.18 5.47 32.37
C ILE A 63 7.23 6.49 32.82
N GLU A 64 8.30 6.07 33.47
CA GLU A 64 9.37 6.93 33.96
C GLU A 64 10.74 6.35 33.62
N SER A 65 11.72 7.21 33.44
CA SER A 65 13.12 6.83 33.23
C SER A 65 13.93 7.08 34.51
N GLY A 66 14.88 6.20 34.83
CA GLY A 66 15.77 6.34 35.99
C GLY A 66 15.45 5.37 37.14
N PRO A 67 15.88 5.64 38.36
CA PRO A 67 15.76 4.73 39.50
C PRO A 67 14.31 4.38 39.89
N ASN A 68 13.35 5.19 39.47
CA ASN A 68 11.93 5.02 39.74
C ASN A 68 11.16 4.50 38.52
N ALA A 69 11.85 3.98 37.50
CA ALA A 69 11.21 3.44 36.30
C ALA A 69 10.15 2.39 36.64
N ARG A 70 8.94 2.61 36.17
CA ARG A 70 7.82 1.67 36.31
C ARG A 70 7.36 1.23 34.94
N THR A 71 7.23 -0.08 34.78
CA THR A 71 6.63 -0.67 33.60
C THR A 71 5.16 -0.94 33.87
N VAL A 72 4.29 -0.47 32.99
CA VAL A 72 2.86 -0.77 33.01
C VAL A 72 2.53 -1.62 31.80
N GLN A 73 1.98 -2.79 32.07
CA GLN A 73 1.46 -3.68 31.03
C GLN A 73 0.04 -3.28 30.68
N ILE A 74 -0.19 -3.05 29.39
CA ILE A 74 -1.51 -2.73 28.83
C ILE A 74 -1.98 -3.92 28.01
N ASN A 75 -3.20 -4.39 28.26
CA ASN A 75 -3.86 -5.38 27.43
C ASN A 75 -4.43 -4.68 26.18
N LEU A 76 -4.27 -5.33 25.04
CA LEU A 76 -4.76 -4.88 23.74
C LEU A 76 -5.96 -5.72 23.32
N ASN A 77 -6.86 -5.12 22.56
CA ASN A 77 -7.88 -5.88 21.86
C ASN A 77 -7.24 -6.76 20.77
N PRO A 78 -7.74 -7.98 20.53
CA PRO A 78 -7.27 -8.82 19.43
C PRO A 78 -7.42 -8.10 18.08
N PHE A 79 -6.34 -7.99 17.33
CA PHE A 79 -6.28 -7.31 16.04
C PHE A 79 -5.57 -8.17 15.00
N THR A 80 -5.68 -7.78 13.74
CA THR A 80 -4.94 -8.39 12.64
C THR A 80 -3.85 -7.44 12.18
N LEU A 81 -2.60 -7.90 12.20
CA LEU A 81 -1.48 -7.16 11.63
C LEU A 81 -1.28 -7.51 10.16
N VAL A 82 -1.20 -6.50 9.31
CA VAL A 82 -0.82 -6.62 7.90
C VAL A 82 0.41 -5.77 7.67
N GLY A 83 1.52 -6.39 7.30
CA GLY A 83 2.76 -5.70 6.94
C GLY A 83 3.00 -5.73 5.44
N ALA A 84 3.40 -4.60 4.87
CA ALA A 84 3.86 -4.51 3.49
C ALA A 84 5.35 -4.11 3.46
N THR A 85 6.08 -4.67 2.49
CA THR A 85 7.49 -4.33 2.30
C THR A 85 7.90 -4.49 0.85
N THR A 86 8.73 -3.59 0.36
CA THR A 86 9.43 -3.70 -0.92
C THR A 86 10.73 -4.49 -0.81
N ARG A 87 11.19 -4.77 0.43
CA ARG A 87 12.49 -5.40 0.73
C ARG A 87 12.34 -6.50 1.77
N SER A 88 11.72 -7.62 1.38
CA SER A 88 11.51 -8.76 2.29
C SER A 88 12.78 -9.31 2.93
N GLY A 89 13.93 -9.19 2.25
CA GLY A 89 15.24 -9.58 2.78
C GLY A 89 15.74 -8.74 3.96
N LEU A 90 15.18 -7.55 4.18
CA LEU A 90 15.52 -6.68 5.32
C LEU A 90 14.65 -6.96 6.56
N LEU A 91 13.58 -7.75 6.44
CA LEU A 91 12.83 -8.19 7.61
C LEU A 91 13.67 -9.13 8.45
N THR A 92 13.67 -8.91 9.75
CA THR A 92 14.35 -9.81 10.70
C THR A 92 13.73 -11.21 10.66
N ALA A 93 14.52 -12.23 10.99
CA ALA A 93 14.00 -13.59 11.04
C ALA A 93 12.88 -13.75 12.10
N PRO A 94 12.98 -13.14 13.30
CA PRO A 94 11.89 -13.15 14.27
C PRO A 94 10.59 -12.53 13.73
N MET A 95 10.68 -11.40 13.05
CA MET A 95 9.50 -10.76 12.45
C MET A 95 8.85 -11.65 11.41
N ARG A 96 9.63 -12.22 10.48
CA ARG A 96 9.08 -13.13 9.47
C ARG A 96 8.40 -14.36 10.05
N ALA A 97 8.96 -14.94 11.12
CA ALA A 97 8.40 -16.13 11.75
C ALA A 97 7.01 -15.88 12.38
N ARG A 98 6.72 -14.63 12.77
CA ARG A 98 5.44 -14.25 13.39
C ARG A 98 4.31 -14.02 12.41
N PHE A 99 4.61 -13.82 11.13
CA PHE A 99 3.57 -13.75 10.09
C PHE A 99 3.19 -15.15 9.63
N GLY A 100 1.96 -15.56 9.92
CA GLY A 100 1.42 -16.86 9.49
C GLY A 100 1.16 -16.95 7.99
N ILE A 101 0.97 -15.81 7.32
CA ILE A 101 0.74 -15.72 5.88
C ILE A 101 1.77 -14.77 5.28
N GLN A 102 2.52 -15.27 4.29
CA GLN A 102 3.48 -14.47 3.53
C GLN A 102 3.18 -14.63 2.05
N SER A 103 2.92 -13.50 1.38
CA SER A 103 2.58 -13.47 -0.04
C SER A 103 3.53 -12.55 -0.79
N ARG A 104 4.04 -13.03 -1.92
CA ARG A 104 4.80 -12.21 -2.86
C ARG A 104 3.89 -11.75 -3.98
N LEU A 105 3.69 -10.44 -4.08
CA LEU A 105 2.93 -9.85 -5.17
C LEU A 105 3.73 -9.91 -6.47
N GLN A 106 3.09 -10.36 -7.54
CA GLN A 106 3.64 -10.40 -8.89
C GLN A 106 3.21 -9.14 -9.67
N TYR A 107 3.93 -8.83 -10.75
CA TYR A 107 3.47 -7.86 -11.71
C TYR A 107 2.15 -8.32 -12.35
N TYR A 108 1.28 -7.38 -12.62
CA TYR A 108 0.02 -7.64 -13.32
C TYR A 108 0.28 -7.91 -14.80
N THR A 109 -0.51 -8.82 -15.37
CA THR A 109 -0.52 -9.01 -16.83
C THR A 109 -1.19 -7.82 -17.52
N THR A 110 -0.96 -7.67 -18.83
CA THR A 110 -1.57 -6.60 -19.62
C THR A 110 -3.09 -6.69 -19.62
N GLU A 111 -3.66 -7.90 -19.63
CA GLU A 111 -5.10 -8.14 -19.61
C GLU A 111 -5.73 -7.62 -18.29
N LEU A 112 -5.11 -7.97 -17.16
CA LEU A 112 -5.58 -7.49 -15.85
C LEU A 112 -5.43 -5.96 -15.72
N LEU A 113 -4.33 -5.40 -16.22
CA LEU A 113 -4.14 -3.94 -16.22
C LEU A 113 -5.14 -3.25 -17.15
N THR A 114 -5.50 -3.85 -18.27
CA THR A 114 -6.55 -3.32 -19.17
C THR A 114 -7.88 -3.20 -18.44
N THR A 115 -8.27 -4.24 -17.69
CA THR A 115 -9.48 -4.21 -16.86
C THR A 115 -9.41 -3.09 -15.80
N ILE A 116 -8.25 -2.91 -15.16
CA ILE A 116 -8.03 -1.84 -14.18
C ILE A 116 -8.16 -0.46 -14.85
N VAL A 117 -7.55 -0.27 -16.02
CA VAL A 117 -7.60 1.00 -16.78
C VAL A 117 -9.05 1.33 -17.17
N GLN A 118 -9.81 0.36 -17.68
CA GLN A 118 -11.23 0.55 -18.03
C GLN A 118 -12.07 0.93 -16.82
N ARG A 119 -11.91 0.21 -15.69
CA ARG A 119 -12.61 0.53 -14.44
C ARG A 119 -12.25 1.95 -13.95
N SER A 120 -10.97 2.29 -13.99
CA SER A 120 -10.51 3.62 -13.57
C SER A 120 -11.02 4.72 -14.49
N ALA A 121 -11.07 4.48 -15.79
CA ALA A 121 -11.67 5.41 -16.76
C ALA A 121 -13.15 5.64 -16.49
N ALA A 122 -13.90 4.57 -16.18
CA ALA A 122 -15.32 4.67 -15.81
C ALA A 122 -15.51 5.52 -14.53
N ILE A 123 -14.68 5.32 -13.50
CA ILE A 123 -14.73 6.09 -12.23
C ILE A 123 -14.52 7.59 -12.49
N ILE A 124 -13.56 7.94 -13.36
CA ILE A 124 -13.30 9.34 -13.73
C ILE A 124 -14.20 9.84 -14.85
N LYS A 125 -15.22 9.05 -15.24
CA LYS A 125 -16.20 9.37 -16.28
C LYS A 125 -15.56 9.72 -17.63
N MET A 126 -14.49 9.04 -18.00
CA MET A 126 -13.78 9.24 -19.25
C MET A 126 -14.05 8.06 -20.20
N PRO A 127 -14.74 8.28 -21.34
CA PRO A 127 -14.91 7.24 -22.34
C PRO A 127 -13.55 6.79 -22.91
N ILE A 128 -13.33 5.48 -22.96
CA ILE A 128 -12.08 4.89 -23.49
C ILE A 128 -12.41 3.69 -24.38
N THR A 129 -11.70 3.55 -25.51
CA THR A 129 -11.81 2.36 -26.34
C THR A 129 -10.98 1.21 -25.77
N MET A 130 -11.31 -0.03 -26.12
CA MET A 130 -10.58 -1.22 -25.67
C MET A 130 -9.11 -1.16 -26.10
N GLU A 131 -8.87 -0.78 -27.36
CA GLU A 131 -7.52 -0.68 -27.94
C GLU A 131 -6.67 0.36 -27.21
N ALA A 132 -7.25 1.48 -26.83
CA ALA A 132 -6.55 2.52 -26.03
C ALA A 132 -6.24 2.03 -24.62
N ALA A 133 -7.17 1.29 -24.00
CA ALA A 133 -6.93 0.70 -22.68
C ALA A 133 -5.80 -0.35 -22.71
N ILE A 134 -5.76 -1.18 -23.75
CA ILE A 134 -4.66 -2.16 -23.96
C ILE A 134 -3.32 -1.44 -24.17
N GLU A 135 -3.30 -0.38 -24.98
CA GLU A 135 -2.09 0.42 -25.26
C GLU A 135 -1.52 1.04 -23.97
N ILE A 136 -2.37 1.63 -23.12
CA ILE A 136 -1.98 2.19 -21.82
C ILE A 136 -1.48 1.08 -20.89
N ALA A 137 -2.21 -0.03 -20.81
CA ALA A 137 -1.87 -1.18 -19.97
C ALA A 137 -0.52 -1.79 -20.35
N GLY A 138 -0.27 -1.97 -21.66
CA GLY A 138 0.99 -2.53 -22.19
C GLY A 138 2.22 -1.70 -21.79
N ARG A 139 2.07 -0.37 -21.68
CA ARG A 139 3.16 0.53 -21.27
C ARG A 139 3.21 0.81 -19.77
N SER A 140 2.43 0.08 -18.98
CA SER A 140 2.33 0.31 -17.52
C SER A 140 3.27 -0.55 -16.68
N ARG A 141 4.18 -1.29 -17.31
CA ARG A 141 5.23 -2.09 -16.64
C ARG A 141 4.68 -3.02 -15.55
N GLY A 142 3.53 -3.63 -15.79
CA GLY A 142 2.90 -4.53 -14.83
C GLY A 142 2.37 -3.87 -13.54
N THR A 143 2.27 -2.53 -13.49
CA THR A 143 1.99 -1.80 -12.25
C THR A 143 0.72 -0.96 -12.35
N PRO A 144 -0.33 -1.22 -11.53
CA PRO A 144 -1.58 -0.44 -11.52
C PRO A 144 -1.36 1.06 -11.24
N ARG A 145 -0.38 1.40 -10.40
CA ARG A 145 -0.04 2.81 -10.11
C ARG A 145 0.41 3.55 -11.37
N ILE A 146 1.26 2.91 -12.19
CA ILE A 146 1.73 3.49 -13.45
C ILE A 146 0.57 3.56 -14.45
N ALA A 147 -0.23 2.49 -14.58
CA ALA A 147 -1.39 2.47 -15.45
C ALA A 147 -2.36 3.63 -15.17
N ASN A 148 -2.68 3.85 -13.92
CA ASN A 148 -3.54 4.95 -13.49
C ASN A 148 -2.89 6.33 -13.68
N ALA A 149 -1.58 6.44 -13.54
CA ALA A 149 -0.86 7.68 -13.81
C ALA A 149 -0.89 8.02 -15.30
N LEU A 150 -0.61 7.04 -16.17
CA LEU A 150 -0.69 7.19 -17.62
C LEU A 150 -2.11 7.52 -18.07
N LEU A 151 -3.13 6.81 -17.57
CA LEU A 151 -4.53 7.09 -17.87
C LEU A 151 -4.90 8.54 -17.59
N ARG A 152 -4.51 9.08 -16.44
CA ARG A 152 -4.78 10.49 -16.09
C ARG A 152 -4.11 11.46 -17.06
N ARG A 153 -2.88 11.18 -17.46
CA ARG A 153 -2.19 12.03 -18.45
C ARG A 153 -2.85 11.95 -19.82
N VAL A 154 -3.16 10.75 -20.30
CA VAL A 154 -3.85 10.55 -21.57
C VAL A 154 -5.22 11.23 -21.58
N ARG A 155 -5.96 11.19 -20.45
CA ARG A 155 -7.21 11.97 -20.29
C ARG A 155 -7.00 13.46 -20.53
N ASP A 156 -5.95 14.04 -19.94
CA ASP A 156 -5.68 15.47 -20.08
C ASP A 156 -5.47 15.85 -21.58
N PHE A 157 -4.76 14.99 -22.33
CA PHE A 157 -4.62 15.17 -23.78
C PHE A 157 -5.96 14.99 -24.51
N ALA A 158 -6.77 14.00 -24.14
CA ALA A 158 -8.08 13.77 -24.75
C ALA A 158 -9.05 14.94 -24.55
N GLN A 159 -8.96 15.63 -23.42
CA GLN A 159 -9.76 16.83 -23.13
C GLN A 159 -9.30 18.06 -23.91
N ILE A 160 -8.00 18.20 -24.17
CA ILE A 160 -7.46 19.40 -24.82
C ILE A 160 -7.38 19.25 -26.33
N LYS A 161 -6.94 18.10 -26.83
CA LYS A 161 -6.68 17.85 -28.27
C LYS A 161 -7.66 16.88 -28.90
N GLY A 162 -8.39 16.11 -28.10
CA GLY A 162 -9.44 15.19 -28.54
C GLY A 162 -10.84 15.79 -28.35
N ASN A 163 -11.83 14.93 -28.56
CA ASN A 163 -13.26 15.23 -28.39
C ASN A 163 -13.81 14.68 -27.07
N GLY A 164 -12.98 14.62 -26.02
CA GLY A 164 -13.37 14.13 -24.71
C GLY A 164 -13.46 12.61 -24.60
N LYS A 165 -12.89 11.87 -25.57
CA LYS A 165 -12.81 10.41 -25.58
C LYS A 165 -11.36 9.97 -25.78
N ILE A 166 -10.96 8.92 -25.10
CA ILE A 166 -9.65 8.28 -25.28
C ILE A 166 -9.80 7.17 -26.32
N ASP A 167 -9.39 7.43 -27.53
CA ASP A 167 -9.21 6.43 -28.60
C ASP A 167 -7.73 6.07 -28.73
N ILE A 168 -7.43 5.14 -29.63
CA ILE A 168 -6.06 4.63 -29.83
C ILE A 168 -5.11 5.71 -30.34
N GLU A 169 -5.60 6.67 -31.16
CA GLU A 169 -4.77 7.74 -31.72
C GLU A 169 -4.35 8.71 -30.63
N ILE A 170 -5.30 9.17 -29.81
CA ILE A 170 -5.03 10.03 -28.66
C ILE A 170 -4.12 9.33 -27.66
N ALA A 171 -4.35 8.04 -27.38
CA ALA A 171 -3.51 7.27 -26.46
C ALA A 171 -2.05 7.23 -26.97
N ARG A 172 -1.83 6.84 -28.21
CA ARG A 172 -0.48 6.79 -28.82
C ARG A 172 0.19 8.16 -28.89
N TYR A 173 -0.56 9.18 -29.32
CA TYR A 173 -0.06 10.54 -29.36
C TYR A 173 0.41 11.02 -27.98
N SER A 174 -0.43 10.82 -26.96
CA SER A 174 -0.15 11.25 -25.60
C SER A 174 1.06 10.53 -25.01
N LEU A 175 1.13 9.20 -25.17
CA LEU A 175 2.24 8.39 -24.68
C LEU A 175 3.56 8.77 -25.36
N LYS A 176 3.53 9.04 -26.66
CA LYS A 176 4.70 9.58 -27.39
C LYS A 176 5.11 10.97 -26.89
N ALA A 177 4.15 11.87 -26.66
CA ALA A 177 4.42 13.21 -26.14
C ALA A 177 4.98 13.19 -24.69
N LEU A 178 4.69 12.14 -23.94
CA LEU A 178 5.22 11.88 -22.59
C LEU A 178 6.57 11.14 -22.60
N ASN A 179 7.13 10.87 -23.80
CA ASN A 179 8.33 10.07 -24.01
C ASN A 179 8.23 8.65 -23.42
N VAL A 180 7.02 8.08 -23.36
CA VAL A 180 6.81 6.70 -22.92
C VAL A 180 6.92 5.77 -24.11
N ASP A 181 7.97 4.97 -24.14
CA ASP A 181 8.24 4.01 -25.22
C ASP A 181 7.32 2.77 -25.17
N ALA A 182 7.55 1.80 -26.06
CA ALA A 182 6.78 0.55 -26.11
C ALA A 182 6.92 -0.30 -24.83
N HIS A 183 7.97 -0.09 -24.05
CA HIS A 183 8.26 -0.81 -22.80
C HIS A 183 7.84 -0.02 -21.55
N GLY A 184 7.32 1.20 -21.72
CA GLY A 184 6.90 2.06 -20.61
C GLY A 184 8.04 2.80 -19.92
N LEU A 185 9.15 3.04 -20.64
CA LEU A 185 10.33 3.79 -20.18
C LEU A 185 10.34 5.19 -20.75
#